data_46aad8cd69a8c6c589164098a003cee5
#
_entry.id   46aad8cd69a8c6c589164098a003cee5
#
_cell.length_a   1.000
_cell.length_b   1.000
_cell.length_c   1.000
_cell.angle_alpha   90.00
_cell.angle_beta   90.00
_cell.angle_gamma   90.00
#
_symmetry.space_group_name_H-M   'P 1'
#
loop_
_entity.id
_entity.type
_entity.pdbx_description
1 polymer ?
#
loop_
_entity_poly.entity_id
_entity_poly.type
_entity_poly.pdbx_seq_one_letter_code
_entity_poly.pdbx_strand_id
1 'polypeptide(L)'
;MAVIWTISQLDRSNTNAVNTVHWRASQTETVDSVDHSGSSYGACSFTPDPTAVGYISWDALTKVDVQAWVQEKLGADAVAAIEASIASQIAESKAPTVLFGYPENWE
;
A
#
# COMPACT_ATOMS: atom_id res chain seq x y z
N MET A 1 -3.88 -14.71 -6.01
CA MET A 1 -2.88 -14.16 -5.10
C MET A 1 -3.43 -12.94 -4.40
N ALA A 2 -2.99 -12.68 -3.20
CA ALA A 2 -3.50 -11.58 -2.40
C ALA A 2 -2.56 -10.39 -2.43
N VAL A 3 -3.11 -9.19 -2.32
CA VAL A 3 -2.33 -7.96 -2.17
C VAL A 3 -1.66 -7.97 -0.79
N ILE A 4 -0.39 -7.64 -0.77
CA ILE A 4 0.39 -7.55 0.47
C ILE A 4 0.43 -6.08 0.87
N TRP A 5 -0.05 -5.79 2.08
CA TRP A 5 -0.01 -4.45 2.67
C TRP A 5 1.17 -4.37 3.63
N THR A 6 1.99 -3.36 3.47
CA THR A 6 3.16 -3.14 4.31
C THR A 6 3.18 -1.71 4.82
N ILE A 7 3.83 -1.54 5.96
CA ILE A 7 4.05 -0.21 6.55
C ILE A 7 5.49 0.15 6.27
N SER A 8 5.71 1.21 5.50
CA SER A 8 7.05 1.63 5.13
C SER A 8 7.69 2.54 6.17
N GLN A 9 6.86 3.32 6.89
CA GLN A 9 7.36 4.26 7.89
C GLN A 9 6.22 4.71 8.80
N LEU A 10 6.54 4.96 10.04
CA LEU A 10 5.64 5.60 11.00
C LEU A 10 6.25 6.93 11.42
N ASP A 11 5.46 8.00 11.30
CA ASP A 11 5.83 9.29 11.85
C ASP A 11 5.16 9.45 13.20
N ARG A 12 5.92 9.85 14.20
CA ARG A 12 5.43 10.00 15.56
C ARG A 12 5.86 11.34 16.15
N SER A 13 5.07 11.81 17.10
CA SER A 13 5.44 12.98 17.88
C SER A 13 6.57 12.65 18.85
N ASN A 14 7.14 13.67 19.49
CA ASN A 14 8.18 13.47 20.51
C ASN A 14 7.65 12.77 21.78
N THR A 15 6.35 12.53 21.86
CA THR A 15 5.72 11.73 22.92
C THR A 15 5.43 10.31 22.49
N ASN A 16 5.95 9.88 21.34
CA ASN A 16 5.76 8.54 20.77
C ASN A 16 4.32 8.23 20.36
N ALA A 17 3.54 9.26 20.03
CA ALA A 17 2.20 9.08 19.50
C ALA A 17 2.25 9.11 17.96
N VAL A 18 1.84 8.03 17.32
CA VAL A 18 1.86 7.92 15.86
C VAL A 18 0.86 8.89 15.26
N ASN A 19 1.31 9.78 14.39
CA ASN A 19 0.45 10.76 13.74
C ASN A 19 0.34 10.55 12.23
N THR A 20 1.25 9.83 11.61
CA THR A 20 1.17 9.52 10.18
C THR A 20 1.72 8.12 9.93
N VAL A 21 1.00 7.38 9.10
CA VAL A 21 1.41 6.03 8.68
C VAL A 21 1.63 6.05 7.18
N HIS A 22 2.83 5.73 6.75
CA HIS A 22 3.17 5.54 5.34
C HIS A 22 3.01 4.07 5.00
N TRP A 23 2.18 3.77 4.01
CA TRP A 23 1.84 2.40 3.67
C TRP A 23 2.16 2.09 2.21
N ARG A 24 2.31 0.82 1.92
CA ARG A 24 2.43 0.29 0.57
C ARG A 24 1.55 -0.93 0.43
N ALA A 25 1.01 -1.10 -0.77
CA ALA A 25 0.28 -2.29 -1.15
C ALA A 25 0.86 -2.80 -2.46
N SER A 26 1.11 -4.09 -2.55
CA SER A 26 1.75 -4.66 -3.74
C SER A 26 1.30 -6.09 -3.96
N GLN A 27 1.42 -6.53 -5.20
CA GLN A 27 1.17 -7.91 -5.59
C GLN A 27 2.08 -8.24 -6.77
N THR A 28 2.59 -9.45 -6.77
CA THR A 28 3.39 -9.97 -7.89
C THR A 28 2.78 -11.28 -8.34
N GLU A 29 2.64 -11.45 -9.64
CA GLU A 29 2.20 -12.71 -10.25
C GLU A 29 3.27 -13.17 -11.24
N THR A 30 3.70 -14.39 -11.10
CA THR A 30 4.70 -14.98 -12.00
C THR A 30 4.01 -15.87 -13.01
N VAL A 31 4.21 -15.56 -14.31
CA VAL A 31 3.67 -16.32 -15.41
C VAL A 31 4.81 -16.63 -16.37
N ASP A 32 5.02 -17.92 -16.67
CA ASP A 32 6.09 -18.38 -17.56
C ASP A 32 7.47 -17.82 -17.19
N SER A 33 7.76 -17.82 -15.90
CA SER A 33 9.01 -17.31 -15.31
C SER A 33 9.20 -15.80 -15.47
N VAL A 34 8.13 -15.06 -15.79
CA VAL A 34 8.14 -13.60 -15.85
C VAL A 34 7.28 -13.05 -14.72
N ASP A 35 7.84 -12.15 -13.95
CA ASP A 35 7.13 -11.50 -12.85
C ASP A 35 6.37 -10.28 -13.34
N HIS A 36 5.09 -10.22 -12.98
CA HIS A 36 4.24 -9.06 -13.25
C HIS A 36 3.81 -8.48 -11.91
N SER A 37 4.11 -7.21 -11.70
CA SER A 37 3.87 -6.57 -10.41
C SER A 37 3.02 -5.33 -10.53
N GLY A 38 2.24 -5.07 -9.49
CA GLY A 38 1.53 -3.83 -9.33
C GLY A 38 1.70 -3.33 -7.91
N SER A 39 1.63 -2.02 -7.71
CA SER A 39 1.77 -1.43 -6.39
C SER A 39 1.04 -0.11 -6.26
N SER A 40 0.78 0.25 -5.02
CA SER A 40 0.26 1.55 -4.65
C SER A 40 0.88 1.95 -3.32
N TYR A 41 0.87 3.23 -3.01
CA TYR A 41 1.41 3.72 -1.75
C TYR A 41 0.69 5.01 -1.36
N GLY A 42 0.82 5.36 -0.08
CA GLY A 42 0.22 6.58 0.41
C GLY A 42 0.54 6.80 1.87
N ALA A 43 -0.15 7.77 2.46
CA ALA A 43 -0.02 8.08 3.87
C ALA A 43 -1.38 8.38 4.46
N CYS A 44 -1.59 7.94 5.69
CA CYS A 44 -2.77 8.25 6.48
C CYS A 44 -2.37 9.04 7.69
N SER A 45 -3.11 10.13 7.97
CA SER A 45 -2.89 10.96 9.14
C SER A 45 -3.87 10.59 10.25
N PHE A 46 -3.39 10.63 11.48
CA PHE A 46 -4.18 10.29 12.67
C PHE A 46 -3.99 11.36 13.72
N THR A 47 -5.02 11.55 14.55
CA THR A 47 -4.92 12.39 15.73
C THR A 47 -4.88 11.46 16.94
N PRO A 48 -3.69 11.14 17.46
CA PRO A 48 -3.57 10.21 18.58
C PRO A 48 -4.11 10.81 19.86
N ASP A 49 -4.83 9.99 20.62
CA ASP A 49 -5.39 10.38 21.92
C ASP A 49 -5.02 9.29 22.94
N PRO A 50 -3.99 9.54 23.76
CA PRO A 50 -3.55 8.56 24.76
C PRO A 50 -4.62 8.20 25.81
N THR A 51 -5.68 8.99 25.90
CA THR A 51 -6.78 8.72 26.83
C THR A 51 -7.91 7.90 26.20
N ALA A 52 -7.85 7.69 24.87
CA ALA A 52 -8.90 6.96 24.16
C ALA A 52 -8.85 5.47 24.47
N VAL A 53 -10.03 4.86 24.51
CA VAL A 53 -10.13 3.39 24.60
C VAL A 53 -9.53 2.79 23.34
N GLY A 54 -8.66 1.79 23.51
CA GLY A 54 -8.01 1.13 22.38
C GLY A 54 -6.71 1.80 21.93
N TYR A 55 -6.30 2.88 22.60
CA TYR A 55 -4.99 3.47 22.31
C TYR A 55 -3.87 2.45 22.62
N ILE A 56 -2.95 2.30 21.69
CA ILE A 56 -1.82 1.39 21.84
C ILE A 56 -0.55 2.22 21.93
N SER A 57 0.24 2.00 22.97
CA SER A 57 1.50 2.71 23.16
C SER A 57 2.54 2.24 22.10
N TRP A 58 3.51 3.09 21.82
CA TRP A 58 4.55 2.81 20.83
C TRP A 58 5.19 1.44 21.04
N ASP A 59 5.54 1.10 22.28
CA ASP A 59 6.23 -0.14 22.58
C ASP A 59 5.35 -1.39 22.45
N ALA A 60 4.04 -1.21 22.52
CA ALA A 60 3.07 -2.31 22.38
C ALA A 60 2.50 -2.43 20.97
N LEU A 61 2.84 -1.49 20.08
CA LEU A 61 2.29 -1.42 18.73
C LEU A 61 2.83 -2.55 17.87
N THR A 62 1.94 -3.22 17.11
CA THR A 62 2.33 -4.28 16.19
C THR A 62 2.04 -3.84 14.76
N LYS A 63 2.70 -4.50 13.81
CA LYS A 63 2.48 -4.25 12.38
C LYS A 63 1.02 -4.52 11.99
N VAL A 64 0.42 -5.55 12.56
CA VAL A 64 -0.97 -5.91 12.28
C VAL A 64 -1.92 -4.82 12.75
N ASP A 65 -1.67 -4.23 13.92
CA ASP A 65 -2.47 -3.12 14.45
C ASP A 65 -2.45 -1.93 13.49
N VAL A 66 -1.27 -1.56 13.02
CA VAL A 66 -1.09 -0.41 12.13
C VAL A 66 -1.72 -0.67 10.76
N GLN A 67 -1.60 -1.88 10.21
CA GLN A 67 -2.25 -2.24 8.95
C GLN A 67 -3.77 -2.12 9.08
N ALA A 68 -4.34 -2.56 10.19
CA ALA A 68 -5.77 -2.44 10.43
C ALA A 68 -6.19 -0.97 10.50
N TRP A 69 -5.41 -0.12 11.14
CA TRP A 69 -5.68 1.32 11.20
C TRP A 69 -5.72 1.95 9.81
N VAL A 70 -4.76 1.61 8.96
CA VAL A 70 -4.69 2.13 7.59
C VAL A 70 -5.93 1.72 6.80
N GLN A 71 -6.30 0.45 6.86
CA GLN A 71 -7.45 -0.05 6.11
C GLN A 71 -8.76 0.54 6.62
N GLU A 72 -8.89 0.74 7.93
CA GLU A 72 -10.05 1.39 8.51
C GLU A 72 -10.13 2.86 8.10
N LYS A 73 -9.01 3.58 8.12
CA LYS A 73 -8.94 4.99 7.74
C LYS A 73 -9.28 5.18 6.26
N LEU A 74 -8.79 4.31 5.39
CA LEU A 74 -9.10 4.36 3.97
C LEU A 74 -10.56 4.00 3.69
N GLY A 75 -11.11 3.03 4.43
CA GLY A 75 -12.44 2.51 4.20
C GLY A 75 -12.46 1.41 3.15
N ALA A 76 -13.53 0.59 3.19
CA ALA A 76 -13.65 -0.58 2.32
C ALA A 76 -13.60 -0.22 0.83
N ASP A 77 -14.23 0.89 0.44
CA ASP A 77 -14.26 1.31 -0.97
C ASP A 77 -12.89 1.72 -1.48
N ALA A 78 -12.11 2.44 -0.67
CA ALA A 78 -10.75 2.85 -1.03
C ALA A 78 -9.82 1.65 -1.09
N VAL A 79 -9.91 0.74 -0.13
CA VAL A 79 -9.12 -0.50 -0.13
C VAL A 79 -9.40 -1.31 -1.40
N ALA A 80 -10.69 -1.48 -1.74
CA ALA A 80 -11.08 -2.22 -2.94
C ALA A 80 -10.55 -1.53 -4.22
N ALA A 81 -10.60 -0.20 -4.27
CA ALA A 81 -10.10 0.56 -5.42
C ALA A 81 -8.57 0.42 -5.57
N ILE A 82 -7.84 0.44 -4.47
CA ILE A 82 -6.39 0.25 -4.47
C ILE A 82 -6.04 -1.15 -4.98
N GLU A 83 -6.72 -2.16 -4.47
CA GLU A 83 -6.49 -3.55 -4.89
C GLU A 83 -6.86 -3.77 -6.35
N ALA A 84 -7.94 -3.15 -6.83
CA ALA A 84 -8.32 -3.20 -8.24
C ALA A 84 -7.31 -2.50 -9.14
N SER A 85 -6.74 -1.37 -8.70
CA SER A 85 -5.68 -0.67 -9.41
C SER A 85 -4.44 -1.55 -9.57
N ILE A 86 -4.05 -2.26 -8.51
CA ILE A 86 -2.92 -3.18 -8.53
C ILE A 86 -3.18 -4.33 -9.51
N ALA A 87 -4.38 -4.90 -9.48
CA ALA A 87 -4.77 -5.95 -10.41
C ALA A 87 -4.74 -5.47 -11.86
N SER A 88 -5.16 -4.23 -12.12
CA SER A 88 -5.09 -3.61 -13.45
C SER A 88 -3.66 -3.42 -13.91
N GLN A 89 -2.75 -3.03 -13.03
CA GLN A 89 -1.33 -2.90 -13.36
C GLN A 89 -0.73 -4.24 -13.77
N ILE A 90 -1.07 -5.30 -13.06
CA ILE A 90 -0.61 -6.65 -13.38
C ILE A 90 -1.18 -7.10 -14.72
N ALA A 91 -2.47 -6.89 -14.96
CA ALA A 91 -3.11 -7.25 -16.23
C ALA A 91 -2.49 -6.48 -17.40
N GLU A 92 -2.21 -5.19 -17.23
CA GLU A 92 -1.55 -4.38 -18.25
C GLU A 92 -0.14 -4.89 -18.54
N SER A 93 0.59 -5.31 -17.50
CA SER A 93 1.93 -5.88 -17.66
C SER A 93 1.91 -7.19 -18.46
N LYS A 94 0.88 -8.02 -18.26
CA LYS A 94 0.74 -9.29 -18.99
C LYS A 94 0.31 -9.09 -20.44
N ALA A 95 -0.51 -8.08 -20.72
CA ALA A 95 -1.06 -7.81 -22.05
C ALA A 95 -1.10 -6.29 -22.28
N PRO A 96 0.07 -5.66 -22.54
CA PRO A 96 0.14 -4.21 -22.65
C PRO A 96 -0.76 -3.67 -23.76
N THR A 97 -1.57 -2.67 -23.42
CA THR A 97 -2.39 -1.94 -24.38
C THR A 97 -1.69 -0.67 -24.86
N VAL A 98 -0.67 -0.23 -24.13
CA VAL A 98 0.15 0.92 -24.49
C VAL A 98 1.59 0.44 -24.60
N LEU A 99 2.19 0.69 -25.73
CA LEU A 99 3.59 0.35 -25.99
C LEU A 99 4.39 1.62 -26.18
N PHE A 100 5.65 1.58 -25.82
CA PHE A 100 6.54 2.73 -25.96
C PHE A 100 7.88 2.29 -26.54
N GLY A 101 8.59 3.25 -27.07
CA GLY A 101 9.84 3.03 -27.79
C GLY A 101 9.83 3.77 -29.11
N TYR A 102 10.71 3.34 -30.00
CA TYR A 102 10.85 3.93 -31.32
C TYR A 102 10.68 2.88 -32.41
N PRO A 103 10.20 3.27 -33.59
CA PRO A 103 10.31 2.39 -34.73
C PRO A 103 11.77 2.03 -35.03
N GLU A 104 12.02 0.83 -35.49
CA GLU A 104 13.39 0.36 -35.73
C GLU A 104 14.17 1.23 -36.71
N ASN A 105 13.47 1.90 -37.63
CA ASN A 105 14.10 2.71 -38.65
C ASN A 105 14.40 4.15 -38.21
N TRP A 106 14.33 4.46 -36.92
CA TRP A 106 14.56 5.80 -36.38
C TRP A 106 16.00 6.04 -35.95
N GLU A 107 16.90 5.24 -36.30
CA GLU A 107 18.30 5.42 -35.91
C GLU A 107 18.96 6.63 -36.53
#